data_cc3e7fa52670bd97181a7bd0bf21f1a8
#
_entry.id   cc3e7fa52670bd97181a7bd0bf21f1a8
#
_cell.length_a   1.000
_cell.length_b   1.000
_cell.length_c   1.000
_cell.angle_alpha   90.00
_cell.angle_beta   90.00
_cell.angle_gamma   90.00
#
_symmetry.space_group_name_H-M   'P 1'
#
loop_
_entity.id
_entity.type
_entity.pdbx_description
1 polymer ?
#
loop_
_entity_poly.entity_id
_entity_poly.type
_entity_poly.pdbx_seq_one_letter_code
_entity_poly.pdbx_strand_id
1 'polypeptide(L)'
;MLDEVRVLEVSAPETMLGGRILADLGADVVVVEPPAGSPGRRLAPFLDDQPGLERSLTWHALNYNKRGVTLELSTPDGKALMRELATKFDVVIETAGEGGRSILDTIEFLPRVIRCTIAPFLRTGPKSGYAATDFTVMAASGAPAMTGDLDRAPLFFPVPQAMMEAGADAAIATLAGLIARDRDGVGQRAEVSARIAAMMGSFGQAIVP
;
A
#
# COMPACT_ATOMS: atom_id res chain seq x y z
N MET A 1 -11.73 17.01 5.88
CA MET A 1 -12.10 15.87 6.75
C MET A 1 -10.89 15.41 7.56
N LEU A 2 -9.72 15.26 6.93
CA LEU A 2 -8.46 14.85 7.57
C LEU A 2 -7.42 15.98 7.61
N ASP A 3 -7.83 17.24 7.69
CA ASP A 3 -6.97 18.43 7.49
C ASP A 3 -5.82 18.54 8.52
N GLU A 4 -5.96 17.88 9.67
CA GLU A 4 -4.93 17.84 10.71
C GLU A 4 -4.12 16.53 10.73
N VAL A 5 -4.45 15.56 9.87
CA VAL A 5 -3.81 14.25 9.83
C VAL A 5 -2.61 14.27 8.89
N ARG A 6 -1.45 13.82 9.39
CA ARG A 6 -0.21 13.69 8.63
C ARG A 6 0.12 12.23 8.39
N VAL A 7 0.35 11.87 7.14
CA VAL A 7 0.61 10.49 6.70
C VAL A 7 1.98 10.39 6.03
N LEU A 8 2.85 9.51 6.54
CA LEU A 8 4.04 9.06 5.84
C LEU A 8 3.68 7.81 5.04
N GLU A 9 3.91 7.87 3.74
CA GLU A 9 3.75 6.73 2.84
C GLU A 9 5.13 6.27 2.38
N VAL A 10 5.56 5.08 2.79
CA VAL A 10 6.75 4.45 2.18
C VAL A 10 6.36 3.95 0.81
N SER A 11 7.01 4.52 -0.18
CA SER A 11 6.65 4.38 -1.58
C SER A 11 6.75 2.95 -2.10
N ALA A 12 5.62 2.39 -2.48
CA ALA A 12 5.49 1.11 -3.16
C ALA A 12 4.21 1.12 -4.02
N PRO A 13 4.09 0.30 -5.07
CA PRO A 13 2.87 0.22 -5.88
C PRO A 13 1.60 -0.01 -5.04
N GLU A 14 1.70 -0.81 -4.00
CA GLU A 14 0.59 -1.21 -3.13
C GLU A 14 0.11 -0.08 -2.21
N THR A 15 0.98 0.90 -1.88
CA THR A 15 0.62 1.99 -0.96
C THR A 15 -0.04 3.16 -1.67
N MET A 16 0.24 3.33 -2.97
CA MET A 16 -0.09 4.54 -3.72
C MET A 16 -1.58 4.92 -3.65
N LEU A 17 -2.49 3.95 -3.84
CA LEU A 17 -3.93 4.25 -3.82
C LEU A 17 -4.40 4.60 -2.40
N GLY A 18 -3.90 3.92 -1.38
CA GLY A 18 -4.23 4.21 0.01
C GLY A 18 -3.84 5.63 0.42
N GLY A 19 -2.60 6.02 0.11
CA GLY A 19 -2.14 7.38 0.34
C GLY A 19 -2.90 8.41 -0.48
N ARG A 20 -3.29 8.09 -1.73
CA ARG A 20 -4.12 8.96 -2.56
C ARG A 20 -5.50 9.19 -1.95
N ILE A 21 -6.19 8.16 -1.51
CA ILE A 21 -7.51 8.27 -0.87
C ILE A 21 -7.42 9.19 0.36
N LEU A 22 -6.41 8.99 1.21
CA LEU A 22 -6.22 9.83 2.40
C LEU A 22 -5.91 11.29 2.05
N ALA A 23 -5.09 11.53 1.01
CA ALA A 23 -4.79 12.88 0.51
C ALA A 23 -6.04 13.58 -0.03
N ASP A 24 -6.90 12.86 -0.75
CA ASP A 24 -8.16 13.40 -1.29
C ASP A 24 -9.20 13.68 -0.19
N LEU A 25 -9.09 13.00 0.96
CA LEU A 25 -9.86 13.27 2.16
C LEU A 25 -9.30 14.45 2.99
N GLY A 26 -8.17 15.05 2.56
CA GLY A 26 -7.57 16.24 3.16
C GLY A 26 -6.32 15.99 4.00
N ALA A 27 -5.82 14.75 4.12
CA ALA A 27 -4.59 14.48 4.87
C ALA A 27 -3.35 15.05 4.17
N ASP A 28 -2.38 15.52 4.95
CA ASP A 28 -1.05 15.89 4.46
C ASP A 28 -0.20 14.64 4.26
N VAL A 29 -0.18 14.11 3.04
CA VAL A 29 0.53 12.88 2.71
C VAL A 29 1.91 13.18 2.15
N VAL A 30 2.94 12.61 2.77
CA VAL A 30 4.34 12.68 2.32
C VAL A 30 4.82 11.30 1.91
N VAL A 31 5.18 11.17 0.63
CA VAL A 31 5.74 9.93 0.06
C VAL A 31 7.24 9.90 0.30
N VAL A 32 7.72 8.84 0.91
CA VAL A 32 9.15 8.56 1.14
C VAL A 32 9.64 7.65 0.03
N GLU A 33 10.51 8.16 -0.83
CA GLU A 33 11.09 7.43 -1.96
C GLU A 33 12.57 7.12 -1.74
N PRO A 34 13.08 5.99 -2.25
CA PRO A 34 14.53 5.77 -2.31
C PRO A 34 15.17 6.73 -3.34
N PRO A 35 16.50 6.99 -3.27
CA PRO A 35 17.21 7.88 -4.22
C PRO A 35 17.04 7.47 -5.69
N ALA A 36 16.85 6.18 -5.96
CA ALA A 36 16.62 5.66 -7.32
C ALA A 36 15.18 5.87 -7.83
N GLY A 37 14.33 6.51 -7.04
CA GLY A 37 12.89 6.63 -7.29
C GLY A 37 12.10 5.37 -6.95
N SER A 38 10.81 5.54 -6.69
CA SER A 38 9.88 4.45 -6.40
C SER A 38 9.78 3.43 -7.53
N PRO A 39 9.59 2.13 -7.23
CA PRO A 39 9.15 1.15 -8.23
C PRO A 39 7.86 1.57 -8.96
N GLY A 40 6.94 2.28 -8.28
CA GLY A 40 5.72 2.82 -8.86
C GLY A 40 5.94 3.75 -10.06
N ARG A 41 7.08 4.46 -10.11
CA ARG A 41 7.47 5.31 -11.25
C ARG A 41 7.79 4.54 -12.54
N ARG A 42 7.91 3.19 -12.43
CA ARG A 42 8.21 2.29 -13.55
C ARG A 42 6.99 1.52 -14.03
N LEU A 43 5.81 1.82 -13.52
CA LEU A 43 4.55 1.21 -13.95
C LEU A 43 4.01 1.89 -15.21
N ALA A 44 3.66 1.08 -16.20
CA ALA A 44 2.94 1.54 -17.38
C ALA A 44 1.48 1.94 -17.01
N PRO A 45 0.78 2.68 -17.88
CA PRO A 45 1.23 3.26 -19.16
C PRO A 45 2.16 4.48 -18.95
N PHE A 46 2.94 4.78 -19.97
CA PHE A 46 3.86 5.92 -19.98
C PHE A 46 3.42 7.01 -20.94
N LEU A 47 3.71 8.24 -20.63
CA LEU A 47 3.49 9.38 -21.51
C LEU A 47 4.24 9.17 -22.83
N ASP A 48 3.53 9.29 -23.97
CA ASP A 48 4.01 9.02 -25.33
C ASP A 48 4.64 7.63 -25.52
N ASP A 49 4.18 6.63 -24.73
CA ASP A 49 4.70 5.27 -24.70
C ASP A 49 6.22 5.15 -24.44
N GLN A 50 6.82 6.17 -23.82
CA GLN A 50 8.25 6.22 -23.53
C GLN A 50 8.49 6.02 -22.03
N PRO A 51 9.14 4.92 -21.60
CA PRO A 51 9.49 4.71 -20.19
C PRO A 51 10.40 5.80 -19.62
N GLY A 52 10.17 6.16 -18.36
CA GLY A 52 10.99 7.14 -17.65
C GLY A 52 10.41 7.42 -16.26
N LEU A 53 11.25 7.85 -15.31
CA LEU A 53 10.85 8.05 -13.92
C LEU A 53 9.72 9.09 -13.74
N GLU A 54 9.65 10.09 -14.63
CA GLU A 54 8.62 11.13 -14.64
C GLU A 54 7.55 10.90 -15.72
N ARG A 55 7.47 9.69 -16.28
CA ARG A 55 6.58 9.43 -17.41
C ARG A 55 5.48 8.41 -17.12
N SER A 56 5.48 7.77 -15.94
CA SER A 56 4.43 6.84 -15.55
C SER A 56 3.12 7.58 -15.27
N LEU A 57 2.11 7.36 -16.09
CA LEU A 57 0.77 7.92 -15.88
C LEU A 57 0.10 7.33 -14.63
N THR A 58 0.38 6.06 -14.34
CA THR A 58 -0.07 5.41 -13.10
C THR A 58 0.51 6.11 -11.87
N TRP A 59 1.81 6.44 -11.89
CA TRP A 59 2.43 7.18 -10.81
C TRP A 59 1.76 8.54 -10.58
N HIS A 60 1.61 9.31 -11.65
CA HIS A 60 1.00 10.64 -11.55
C HIS A 60 -0.45 10.56 -11.06
N ALA A 61 -1.24 9.61 -11.57
CA ALA A 61 -2.62 9.42 -11.15
C ALA A 61 -2.76 9.08 -9.66
N LEU A 62 -1.89 8.20 -9.15
CA LEU A 62 -2.00 7.68 -7.78
C LEU A 62 -1.20 8.48 -6.74
N ASN A 63 -0.36 9.43 -7.17
CA ASN A 63 0.40 10.29 -6.26
C ASN A 63 0.06 11.79 -6.39
N TYR A 64 -0.98 12.11 -7.12
CA TYR A 64 -1.51 13.46 -7.15
C TYR A 64 -1.91 13.91 -5.73
N ASN A 65 -1.70 15.19 -5.44
CA ASN A 65 -2.03 15.79 -4.13
C ASN A 65 -1.17 15.27 -2.96
N LYS A 66 0.00 14.69 -3.25
CA LYS A 66 0.98 14.28 -2.23
C LYS A 66 2.27 15.10 -2.37
N ARG A 67 3.02 15.20 -1.27
CA ARG A 67 4.40 15.73 -1.27
C ARG A 67 5.39 14.56 -1.26
N GLY A 68 6.63 14.81 -1.62
CA GLY A 68 7.68 13.79 -1.66
C GLY A 68 8.92 14.16 -0.85
N VAL A 69 9.58 13.15 -0.32
CA VAL A 69 10.92 13.24 0.29
C VAL A 69 11.73 12.01 -0.11
N THR A 70 13.03 12.19 -0.28
CA THR A 70 13.94 11.09 -0.64
C THR A 70 14.72 10.66 0.60
N LEU A 71 14.64 9.36 0.96
CA LEU A 71 15.41 8.74 2.04
C LEU A 71 15.92 7.37 1.61
N GLU A 72 17.18 7.08 1.93
CA GLU A 72 17.77 5.75 1.73
C GLU A 72 17.57 4.89 2.99
N LEU A 73 16.43 4.22 3.06
CA LEU A 73 16.02 3.44 4.23
C LEU A 73 16.83 2.16 4.45
N SER A 74 17.67 1.75 3.50
CA SER A 74 18.59 0.62 3.68
C SER A 74 19.78 0.98 4.60
N THR A 75 20.08 2.27 4.78
CA THR A 75 21.18 2.77 5.60
C THR A 75 20.76 3.05 7.05
N PRO A 76 21.70 2.97 8.02
CA PRO A 76 21.43 3.37 9.41
C PRO A 76 20.98 4.83 9.52
N ASP A 77 21.60 5.74 8.77
CA ASP A 77 21.28 7.18 8.78
C ASP A 77 19.88 7.44 8.22
N GLY A 78 19.51 6.78 7.11
CA GLY A 78 18.17 6.88 6.54
C GLY A 78 17.10 6.38 7.52
N LYS A 79 17.36 5.30 8.25
CA LYS A 79 16.47 4.81 9.31
C LYS A 79 16.37 5.76 10.49
N ALA A 80 17.48 6.41 10.87
CA ALA A 80 17.48 7.42 11.93
C ALA A 80 16.65 8.64 11.54
N LEU A 81 16.83 9.14 10.31
CA LEU A 81 16.04 10.23 9.74
C LEU A 81 14.55 9.86 9.63
N MET A 82 14.23 8.64 9.20
CA MET A 82 12.85 8.16 9.14
C MET A 82 12.19 8.14 10.53
N ARG A 83 12.93 7.71 11.57
CA ARG A 83 12.44 7.71 12.95
C ARG A 83 12.14 9.14 13.41
N GLU A 84 13.04 10.08 13.17
CA GLU A 84 12.87 11.48 13.51
C GLU A 84 11.67 12.08 12.77
N LEU A 85 11.60 11.85 11.46
CA LEU A 85 10.51 12.32 10.61
C LEU A 85 9.15 11.81 11.13
N ALA A 86 9.05 10.52 11.43
CA ALA A 86 7.83 9.87 11.89
C ALA A 86 7.26 10.44 13.20
N THR A 87 8.09 11.12 14.02
CA THR A 87 7.59 11.81 15.25
C THR A 87 6.60 12.94 14.94
N LYS A 88 6.62 13.46 13.72
CA LYS A 88 5.78 14.57 13.24
C LYS A 88 4.53 14.10 12.51
N PHE A 89 4.33 12.79 12.41
CA PHE A 89 3.25 12.17 11.63
C PHE A 89 2.35 11.32 12.52
N ASP A 90 1.12 11.16 12.08
CA ASP A 90 0.08 10.39 12.77
C ASP A 90 0.03 8.95 12.28
N VAL A 91 0.36 8.76 11.03
CA VAL A 91 0.21 7.49 10.31
C VAL A 91 1.46 7.18 9.50
N VAL A 92 1.83 5.91 9.47
CA VAL A 92 2.83 5.37 8.55
C VAL A 92 2.19 4.23 7.77
N ILE A 93 2.20 4.34 6.42
CA ILE A 93 1.76 3.27 5.51
C ILE A 93 3.00 2.71 4.82
N GLU A 94 3.11 1.40 4.81
CA GLU A 94 4.26 0.68 4.24
C GLU A 94 3.86 -0.66 3.65
N THR A 95 4.81 -1.31 2.98
CA THR A 95 4.67 -2.69 2.55
C THR A 95 5.62 -3.61 3.31
N ALA A 96 5.18 -4.86 3.49
CA ALA A 96 6.05 -5.95 3.86
C ALA A 96 6.35 -6.80 2.61
N GLY A 97 7.63 -7.00 2.35
CA GLY A 97 8.11 -7.81 1.23
C GLY A 97 8.25 -9.29 1.56
N GLU A 98 9.21 -9.93 0.92
CA GLU A 98 9.52 -11.34 1.13
C GLU A 98 9.75 -11.68 2.60
N GLY A 99 9.22 -12.81 3.03
CA GLY A 99 9.27 -13.23 4.44
C GLY A 99 8.37 -12.43 5.37
N GLY A 100 7.44 -11.62 4.85
CA GLY A 100 6.55 -10.79 5.65
C GLY A 100 7.26 -9.67 6.40
N ARG A 101 8.47 -9.29 5.98
CA ARG A 101 9.31 -8.28 6.64
C ARG A 101 9.15 -6.92 5.99
N SER A 102 9.06 -5.89 6.81
CA SER A 102 9.16 -4.52 6.37
C SER A 102 10.53 -3.92 6.68
N ILE A 103 10.99 -3.02 5.83
CA ILE A 103 12.20 -2.23 6.08
C ILE A 103 12.10 -1.41 7.38
N LEU A 104 10.89 -1.12 7.82
CA LEU A 104 10.61 -0.36 9.04
C LEU A 104 10.45 -1.24 10.29
N ASP A 105 10.57 -2.56 10.21
CA ASP A 105 10.42 -3.45 11.39
C ASP A 105 11.48 -3.20 12.47
N THR A 106 12.62 -2.59 12.09
CA THR A 106 13.71 -2.20 13.01
C THR A 106 13.57 -0.77 13.54
N ILE A 107 12.50 -0.05 13.19
CA ILE A 107 12.24 1.32 13.65
C ILE A 107 11.17 1.29 14.72
N GLU A 108 11.48 1.86 15.88
CA GLU A 108 10.48 2.12 16.92
C GLU A 108 9.79 3.45 16.64
N PHE A 109 8.46 3.41 16.61
CA PHE A 109 7.60 4.57 16.46
C PHE A 109 6.99 4.97 17.79
N LEU A 110 6.59 6.25 17.92
CA LEU A 110 5.86 6.71 19.09
C LEU A 110 4.56 5.89 19.26
N PRO A 111 4.15 5.61 20.52
CA PRO A 111 2.95 4.78 20.78
C PRO A 111 1.66 5.30 20.13
N ARG A 112 1.58 6.59 19.82
CA ARG A 112 0.43 7.22 19.18
C ARG A 112 0.38 7.03 17.66
N VAL A 113 1.47 6.62 17.02
CA VAL A 113 1.55 6.47 15.57
C VAL A 113 0.77 5.22 15.14
N ILE A 114 -0.09 5.40 14.15
CA ILE A 114 -0.79 4.30 13.48
C ILE A 114 0.14 3.75 12.41
N ARG A 115 0.40 2.45 12.44
CA ARG A 115 1.21 1.78 11.44
C ARG A 115 0.34 0.81 10.65
N CYS A 116 0.15 1.08 9.35
CA CYS A 116 -0.55 0.22 8.42
C CYS A 116 0.46 -0.48 7.51
N THR A 117 0.52 -1.80 7.56
CA THR A 117 1.44 -2.61 6.75
C THR A 117 0.65 -3.43 5.74
N ILE A 118 0.90 -3.24 4.45
CA ILE A 118 0.35 -4.05 3.37
C ILE A 118 1.32 -5.21 3.09
N ALA A 119 0.81 -6.43 3.02
CA ALA A 119 1.59 -7.61 2.65
C ALA A 119 0.87 -8.40 1.55
N PRO A 120 1.57 -9.11 0.67
CA PRO A 120 0.94 -9.95 -0.36
C PRO A 120 -0.01 -10.99 0.27
N PHE A 121 0.51 -11.66 1.31
CA PHE A 121 -0.23 -12.56 2.21
C PHE A 121 -0.18 -11.98 3.62
N LEU A 122 -0.80 -12.64 4.61
CA LEU A 122 -0.61 -12.25 6.01
C LEU A 122 0.86 -12.39 6.39
N ARG A 123 1.36 -11.50 7.25
CA ARG A 123 2.76 -11.53 7.76
C ARG A 123 3.05 -12.77 8.60
N THR A 124 2.01 -13.44 9.06
CA THR A 124 2.07 -14.71 9.80
C THR A 124 1.33 -15.81 9.05
N GLY A 125 1.69 -17.05 9.32
CA GLY A 125 1.05 -18.22 8.71
C GLY A 125 1.86 -18.83 7.55
N PRO A 126 1.33 -19.88 6.89
CA PRO A 126 2.11 -20.74 5.99
C PRO A 126 2.58 -20.03 4.71
N LYS A 127 1.96 -18.92 4.31
CA LYS A 127 2.31 -18.17 3.09
C LYS A 127 3.06 -16.86 3.36
N SER A 128 3.39 -16.55 4.61
CA SER A 128 4.06 -15.30 4.98
C SER A 128 5.44 -15.11 4.31
N GLY A 129 6.11 -16.23 3.99
CA GLY A 129 7.41 -16.21 3.32
C GLY A 129 7.37 -16.26 1.79
N TYR A 130 6.18 -16.26 1.18
CA TYR A 130 6.09 -16.40 -0.27
C TYR A 130 6.41 -15.09 -0.98
N ALA A 131 7.29 -15.15 -1.96
CA ALA A 131 7.44 -14.08 -2.93
C ALA A 131 6.17 -13.98 -3.78
N ALA A 132 5.75 -12.76 -4.09
CA ALA A 132 4.51 -12.53 -4.79
C ALA A 132 4.60 -11.34 -5.76
N THR A 133 3.81 -11.44 -6.81
CA THR A 133 3.47 -10.34 -7.72
C THR A 133 1.97 -10.14 -7.66
N ASP A 134 1.45 -9.02 -8.18
CA ASP A 134 0.00 -8.82 -8.28
C ASP A 134 -0.70 -10.01 -8.94
N PHE A 135 -0.14 -10.50 -10.04
CA PHE A 135 -0.65 -11.67 -10.76
C PHE A 135 -0.79 -12.92 -9.87
N THR A 136 0.24 -13.25 -9.09
CA THR A 136 0.21 -14.44 -8.22
C THR A 136 -0.71 -14.26 -7.02
N VAL A 137 -0.83 -13.03 -6.51
CA VAL A 137 -1.78 -12.67 -5.45
C VAL A 137 -3.21 -12.80 -5.96
N MET A 138 -3.51 -12.27 -7.15
CA MET A 138 -4.81 -12.41 -7.80
C MET A 138 -5.17 -13.89 -8.02
N ALA A 139 -4.26 -14.68 -8.56
CA ALA A 139 -4.47 -16.12 -8.74
C ALA A 139 -4.78 -16.82 -7.39
N ALA A 140 -4.05 -16.44 -6.33
CA ALA A 140 -4.26 -17.01 -4.99
C ALA A 140 -5.53 -16.51 -4.28
N SER A 141 -6.13 -15.40 -4.75
CA SER A 141 -7.41 -14.89 -4.23
C SER A 141 -8.61 -15.70 -4.71
N GLY A 142 -8.49 -16.38 -5.85
CA GLY A 142 -9.58 -17.07 -6.54
C GLY A 142 -10.40 -16.19 -7.49
N ALA A 143 -10.18 -14.87 -7.51
CA ALA A 143 -10.91 -13.93 -8.35
C ALA A 143 -10.90 -14.29 -9.85
N PRO A 144 -9.76 -14.68 -10.45
CA PRO A 144 -9.73 -15.05 -11.86
C PRO A 144 -10.60 -16.26 -12.21
N ALA A 145 -10.79 -17.19 -11.26
CA ALA A 145 -11.62 -18.36 -11.49
C ALA A 145 -13.13 -18.04 -11.56
N MET A 146 -13.51 -16.86 -11.07
CA MET A 146 -14.89 -16.35 -11.15
C MET A 146 -15.12 -15.43 -12.34
N THR A 147 -14.09 -15.24 -13.19
CA THR A 147 -14.13 -14.31 -14.33
C THR A 147 -13.92 -15.08 -15.62
N GLY A 148 -14.85 -14.93 -16.56
CA GLY A 148 -14.84 -15.62 -17.84
C GLY A 148 -15.79 -16.81 -17.89
N ASP A 149 -15.64 -17.62 -18.94
CA ASP A 149 -16.49 -18.78 -19.20
C ASP A 149 -16.02 -20.00 -18.38
N LEU A 150 -16.96 -20.82 -17.93
CA LEU A 150 -16.68 -22.00 -17.08
C LEU A 150 -15.84 -23.08 -17.79
N ASP A 151 -15.87 -23.13 -19.11
CA ASP A 151 -15.17 -24.11 -19.95
C ASP A 151 -13.81 -23.60 -20.46
N ARG A 152 -13.37 -22.43 -20.01
CA ARG A 152 -12.11 -21.79 -20.42
C ARG A 152 -11.17 -21.58 -19.25
N ALA A 153 -9.90 -21.28 -19.58
CA ALA A 153 -8.93 -20.86 -18.60
C ALA A 153 -9.36 -19.52 -17.95
N PRO A 154 -9.10 -19.32 -16.64
CA PRO A 154 -9.38 -18.07 -15.97
C PRO A 154 -8.78 -16.87 -16.70
N LEU A 155 -9.51 -15.75 -16.71
CA LEU A 155 -9.04 -14.52 -17.35
C LEU A 155 -8.07 -13.77 -16.43
N PHE A 156 -7.05 -13.20 -17.06
CA PHE A 156 -6.11 -12.32 -16.37
C PHE A 156 -6.64 -10.87 -16.33
N PHE A 157 -6.49 -10.23 -15.19
CA PHE A 157 -6.82 -8.82 -15.02
C PHE A 157 -5.66 -7.96 -15.56
N PRO A 158 -5.91 -7.02 -16.49
CA PRO A 158 -4.85 -6.25 -17.16
C PRO A 158 -4.28 -5.12 -16.29
N VAL A 159 -4.82 -4.92 -15.09
CA VAL A 159 -4.39 -3.90 -14.12
C VAL A 159 -3.95 -4.56 -12.82
N PRO A 160 -3.09 -3.93 -12.01
CA PRO A 160 -2.65 -4.48 -10.72
C PRO A 160 -3.77 -4.40 -9.66
N GLN A 161 -4.78 -5.22 -9.81
CA GLN A 161 -6.03 -5.20 -9.05
C GLN A 161 -5.79 -5.45 -7.56
N ALA A 162 -5.01 -6.49 -7.21
CA ALA A 162 -4.74 -6.83 -5.82
C ALA A 162 -4.02 -5.70 -5.07
N MET A 163 -3.10 -5.00 -5.74
CA MET A 163 -2.39 -3.85 -5.18
C MET A 163 -3.36 -2.69 -4.93
N MET A 164 -4.26 -2.42 -5.87
CA MET A 164 -5.24 -1.33 -5.75
C MET A 164 -6.24 -1.60 -4.62
N GLU A 165 -6.77 -2.80 -4.55
CA GLU A 165 -7.70 -3.19 -3.48
C GLU A 165 -7.03 -3.17 -2.11
N ALA A 166 -5.80 -3.66 -2.00
CA ALA A 166 -5.03 -3.57 -0.76
C ALA A 166 -4.76 -2.11 -0.34
N GLY A 167 -4.50 -1.22 -1.30
CA GLY A 167 -4.36 0.20 -1.05
C GLY A 167 -5.64 0.82 -0.49
N ALA A 168 -6.80 0.47 -1.05
CA ALA A 168 -8.10 0.93 -0.54
C ALA A 168 -8.37 0.42 0.88
N ASP A 169 -8.13 -0.88 1.13
CA ASP A 169 -8.26 -1.48 2.46
C ASP A 169 -7.29 -0.83 3.48
N ALA A 170 -6.09 -0.44 3.05
CA ALA A 170 -5.14 0.27 3.91
C ALA A 170 -5.66 1.66 4.31
N ALA A 171 -6.36 2.37 3.41
CA ALA A 171 -7.01 3.62 3.77
C ALA A 171 -8.12 3.37 4.81
N ILE A 172 -8.96 2.36 4.62
CA ILE A 172 -10.03 1.98 5.57
C ILE A 172 -9.42 1.61 6.94
N ALA A 173 -8.40 0.77 6.96
CA ALA A 173 -7.72 0.35 8.18
C ALA A 173 -7.07 1.54 8.91
N THR A 174 -6.51 2.49 8.16
CA THR A 174 -5.95 3.73 8.70
C THR A 174 -7.04 4.59 9.35
N LEU A 175 -8.18 4.78 8.69
CA LEU A 175 -9.31 5.53 9.23
C LEU A 175 -9.87 4.88 10.51
N ALA A 176 -10.01 3.56 10.52
CA ALA A 176 -10.41 2.82 11.71
C ALA A 176 -9.40 2.99 12.87
N GLY A 177 -8.11 2.98 12.55
CA GLY A 177 -7.04 3.23 13.51
C GLY A 177 -7.07 4.66 14.08
N LEU A 178 -7.38 5.67 13.26
CA LEU A 178 -7.55 7.07 13.70
C LEU A 178 -8.72 7.19 14.67
N ILE A 179 -9.88 6.58 14.36
CA ILE A 179 -11.06 6.58 15.22
C ILE A 179 -10.74 5.88 16.56
N ALA A 180 -10.05 4.74 16.53
CA ALA A 180 -9.66 4.03 17.75
C ALA A 180 -8.69 4.88 18.59
N ARG A 181 -7.68 5.51 17.97
CA ARG A 181 -6.74 6.39 18.63
C ARG A 181 -7.42 7.60 19.29
N ASP A 182 -8.39 8.20 18.63
CA ASP A 182 -9.12 9.34 19.20
C ASP A 182 -9.87 8.95 20.48
N ARG A 183 -10.31 7.69 20.59
CA ARG A 183 -10.97 7.17 21.78
C ARG A 183 -9.98 6.75 22.87
N ASP A 184 -8.91 6.04 22.49
CA ASP A 184 -8.05 5.31 23.44
C ASP A 184 -6.71 6.04 23.68
N GLY A 185 -6.39 7.08 22.89
CA GLY A 185 -5.14 7.85 22.98
C GLY A 185 -3.90 7.11 22.43
N VAL A 186 -4.06 5.87 21.96
CA VAL A 186 -2.96 4.99 21.52
C VAL A 186 -3.14 4.63 20.05
N GLY A 187 -2.03 4.71 19.30
CA GLY A 187 -1.98 4.26 17.91
C GLY A 187 -2.20 2.76 17.77
N GLN A 188 -2.53 2.34 16.55
CA GLN A 188 -2.84 0.96 16.23
C GLN A 188 -1.86 0.42 15.19
N ARG A 189 -1.69 -0.92 15.21
CA ARG A 189 -1.05 -1.65 14.11
C ARG A 189 -2.13 -2.33 13.29
N ALA A 190 -2.22 -1.96 12.01
CA ALA A 190 -3.10 -2.58 11.04
C ALA A 190 -2.27 -3.40 10.05
N GLU A 191 -2.77 -4.56 9.69
CA GLU A 191 -2.17 -5.42 8.65
C GLU A 191 -3.19 -5.69 7.57
N VAL A 192 -2.84 -5.42 6.32
CA VAL A 192 -3.65 -5.64 5.14
C VAL A 192 -3.01 -6.73 4.29
N SER A 193 -3.77 -7.76 3.97
CA SER A 193 -3.35 -8.80 3.02
C SER A 193 -3.92 -8.51 1.64
N ALA A 194 -3.07 -8.27 0.65
CA ALA A 194 -3.50 -8.03 -0.72
C ALA A 194 -4.33 -9.20 -1.28
N ARG A 195 -4.01 -10.45 -0.90
CA ARG A 195 -4.82 -11.61 -1.28
C ARG A 195 -6.23 -11.56 -0.70
N ILE A 196 -6.38 -11.15 0.57
CA ILE A 196 -7.69 -11.07 1.21
C ILE A 196 -8.48 -9.90 0.60
N ALA A 197 -7.84 -8.75 0.38
CA ALA A 197 -8.46 -7.60 -0.28
C ALA A 197 -9.02 -8.00 -1.66
N ALA A 198 -8.19 -8.63 -2.50
CA ALA A 198 -8.60 -9.10 -3.83
C ALA A 198 -9.73 -10.15 -3.78
N MET A 199 -9.71 -11.03 -2.79
CA MET A 199 -10.80 -11.98 -2.58
C MET A 199 -12.09 -11.27 -2.20
N MET A 200 -12.04 -10.29 -1.30
CA MET A 200 -13.23 -9.56 -0.85
C MET A 200 -13.80 -8.65 -1.94
N GLY A 201 -12.94 -7.97 -2.72
CA GLY A 201 -13.36 -7.16 -3.87
C GLY A 201 -14.09 -7.98 -4.94
N SER A 202 -13.70 -9.24 -5.10
CA SER A 202 -14.32 -10.16 -6.06
C SER A 202 -15.57 -10.87 -5.52
N PHE A 203 -15.86 -10.76 -4.22
CA PHE A 203 -16.97 -11.48 -3.59
C PHE A 203 -18.34 -11.07 -4.16
N GLY A 204 -18.47 -9.83 -4.60
CA GLY A 204 -19.68 -9.34 -5.28
C GLY A 204 -20.02 -10.10 -6.57
N GLN A 205 -19.01 -10.62 -7.27
CA GLN A 205 -19.21 -11.40 -8.51
C GLN A 205 -19.82 -12.79 -8.23
N ALA A 206 -19.59 -13.34 -7.04
CA ALA A 206 -20.16 -14.65 -6.66
C ALA A 206 -21.64 -14.57 -6.22
N ILE A 207 -22.15 -13.36 -5.96
CA ILE A 207 -23.52 -13.14 -5.44
C ILE A 207 -24.49 -12.71 -6.54
N VAL A 208 -23.98 -12.17 -7.64
CA VAL A 208 -24.82 -11.74 -8.78
C VAL A 208 -24.91 -12.90 -9.75
N PRO A 209 -26.12 -13.48 -9.96
CA PRO A 209 -26.34 -14.56 -10.94
C PRO A 209 -26.19 -14.11 -12.37
#